data_9991baf4f17a782e9ed6b69becf743de
#
_entry.id   9991baf4f17a782e9ed6b69becf743de
#
_cell.length_a   1.000
_cell.length_b   1.000
_cell.length_c   1.000
_cell.angle_alpha   90.00
_cell.angle_beta   90.00
_cell.angle_gamma   90.00
#
_symmetry.space_group_name_H-M   'P 1'
#
loop_
_entity.id
_entity.type
_entity.pdbx_description
1 polymer ?
#
loop_
_entity_poly.entity_id
_entity_poly.type
_entity_poly.pdbx_seq_one_letter_code
_entity_poly.pdbx_strand_id
1 'polypeptide(L)'
;MTQRKTTSLTVVYHNPSYGYMIVPYAVEQNMRCRIAIDPTIALLPGTSDEELGAAIKNGIEIAANASEADIESSDLNEFWKKTKYKGFCSFSNHFQSVNVTQYENKLRIEKWIATPRKGYVKDDSQRAIEISAMLT
;
A
#
# COMPACT_ATOMS: atom_id res chain seq x y z
N MET A 1 -1.12 -29.39 2.25
CA MET A 1 -1.57 -28.31 1.36
C MET A 1 -0.92 -27.02 1.77
N THR A 2 -0.08 -26.51 0.92
CA THR A 2 0.63 -25.27 1.20
C THR A 2 -0.27 -24.09 0.95
N GLN A 3 -0.66 -23.42 2.00
CA GLN A 3 -1.32 -22.14 1.85
C GLN A 3 -0.31 -21.13 1.29
N ARG A 4 -0.72 -20.45 0.23
CA ARG A 4 0.04 -19.33 -0.29
C ARG A 4 0.10 -18.27 0.80
N LYS A 5 1.28 -18.05 1.32
CA LYS A 5 1.50 -16.90 2.20
C LYS A 5 1.63 -15.65 1.33
N THR A 6 0.63 -14.80 1.39
CA THR A 6 0.84 -13.42 0.96
C THR A 6 1.85 -12.82 1.91
N THR A 7 3.00 -12.44 1.39
CA THR A 7 4.09 -12.00 2.25
C THR A 7 3.92 -10.56 2.68
N SER A 8 3.72 -9.64 1.76
CA SER A 8 3.52 -8.24 2.15
C SER A 8 2.70 -7.50 1.12
N LEU A 9 1.98 -6.50 1.58
CA LEU A 9 1.25 -5.58 0.71
C LEU A 9 1.70 -4.16 1.03
N THR A 10 2.01 -3.40 0.00
CA THR A 10 2.26 -1.98 0.10
C THR A 10 1.36 -1.27 -0.90
N VAL A 11 0.66 -0.26 -0.45
CA VAL A 11 -0.23 0.50 -1.32
C VAL A 11 0.37 1.87 -1.56
N VAL A 12 0.44 2.26 -2.82
CA VAL A 12 0.90 3.59 -3.23
C VAL A 12 -0.33 4.41 -3.60
N TYR A 13 -0.60 5.43 -2.80
CA TYR A 13 -1.65 6.39 -3.08
C TYR A 13 -1.04 7.61 -3.75
N HIS A 14 -1.63 8.08 -4.83
CA HIS A 14 -1.11 9.18 -5.61
C HIS A 14 -2.17 10.23 -5.89
N ASN A 15 -1.77 11.48 -5.72
CA ASN A 15 -2.56 12.65 -6.09
C ASN A 15 -1.60 13.68 -6.68
N PRO A 16 -1.92 14.27 -7.85
CA PRO A 16 -1.00 15.21 -8.51
C PRO A 16 -0.58 16.40 -7.64
N SER A 17 -1.45 16.86 -6.77
CA SER A 17 -1.15 18.01 -5.90
C SER A 17 -0.43 17.62 -4.62
N TYR A 18 -0.77 16.46 -4.07
CA TYR A 18 -0.17 15.99 -2.82
C TYR A 18 1.16 15.26 -3.04
N GLY A 19 1.24 14.46 -4.10
CA GLY A 19 2.36 13.58 -4.36
C GLY A 19 2.01 12.13 -4.10
N TYR A 20 2.86 11.44 -3.36
CA TYR A 20 2.68 10.00 -3.08
C TYR A 20 2.58 9.76 -1.59
N MET A 21 1.75 8.82 -1.22
CA MET A 21 1.72 8.27 0.13
C MET A 21 1.87 6.76 0.03
N ILE A 22 2.93 6.24 0.61
CA ILE A 22 3.22 4.81 0.58
C ILE A 22 2.85 4.24 1.94
N VAL A 23 1.91 3.31 1.93
CA VAL A 23 1.33 2.75 3.15
C VAL A 23 1.61 1.26 3.19
N PRO A 24 2.44 0.80 4.13
CA PRO A 24 2.61 -0.64 4.33
C PRO A 24 1.41 -1.23 5.06
N TYR A 25 1.03 -2.43 4.67
CA TYR A 25 -0.08 -3.16 5.30
C TYR A 25 0.42 -4.49 5.85
N ALA A 26 0.09 -4.77 7.09
CA ALA A 26 0.41 -6.03 7.73
C ALA A 26 -0.85 -6.88 7.89
N VAL A 27 -0.67 -8.18 8.05
CA VAL A 27 -1.78 -9.11 8.28
C VAL A 27 -1.99 -9.26 9.78
N GLU A 28 -3.16 -8.88 10.24
CA GLU A 28 -3.56 -9.10 11.62
C GLU A 28 -3.96 -10.57 11.78
N GLN A 29 -3.35 -11.26 12.75
CA GLN A 29 -3.43 -12.73 12.85
C GLN A 29 -4.81 -13.24 13.27
N ASN A 30 -5.51 -12.53 14.14
CA ASN A 30 -6.79 -12.99 14.66
C ASN A 30 -7.91 -12.92 13.64
N MET A 31 -7.99 -11.81 12.92
CA MET A 31 -9.04 -11.58 11.94
C MET A 31 -8.56 -11.83 10.51
N ARG A 32 -7.27 -12.05 10.34
CA ARG A 32 -6.62 -12.26 9.05
C ARG A 32 -6.90 -11.18 8.02
N CYS A 33 -7.12 -9.96 8.49
CA CYS A 33 -7.31 -8.82 7.62
C CYS A 33 -6.00 -8.02 7.52
N ARG A 34 -5.90 -7.22 6.47
CA ARG A 34 -4.75 -6.35 6.28
C ARG A 34 -5.02 -5.00 6.90
N ILE A 35 -4.08 -4.54 7.70
CA ILE A 35 -4.19 -3.29 8.45
C ILE A 35 -3.01 -2.41 8.09
N ALA A 36 -3.30 -1.15 7.74
CA ALA A 36 -2.26 -0.16 7.48
C ALA A 36 -1.45 0.09 8.75
N ILE A 37 -0.14 0.05 8.61
CA ILE A 37 0.77 0.23 9.74
C ILE A 37 1.69 1.43 9.53
N ASP A 38 2.19 1.98 10.62
CA ASP A 38 3.20 3.02 10.59
C ASP A 38 4.60 2.40 10.48
N PRO A 39 5.56 3.14 9.92
CA PRO A 39 5.41 4.48 9.35
C PRO A 39 4.88 4.46 7.93
N THR A 40 4.10 5.47 7.58
CA THR A 40 3.77 5.75 6.18
C THR A 40 4.81 6.70 5.61
N ILE A 41 5.03 6.64 4.31
CA ILE A 41 6.05 7.44 3.65
C ILE A 41 5.37 8.42 2.70
N ALA A 42 5.57 9.71 2.92
CA ALA A 42 5.02 10.74 2.05
C ALA A 42 6.12 11.31 1.15
N LEU A 43 5.83 11.40 -0.13
CA LEU A 43 6.73 11.96 -1.13
C LEU A 43 6.05 13.11 -1.85
N LEU A 44 6.80 14.18 -2.11
CA LEU A 44 6.27 15.36 -2.77
C LEU A 44 5.98 15.11 -4.26
N PRO A 45 5.11 15.94 -4.87
CA PRO A 45 4.95 15.90 -6.32
C PRO A 45 6.29 16.16 -6.99
N GLY A 46 6.55 15.48 -8.09
CA GLY A 46 7.83 15.63 -8.78
C GLY A 46 8.93 14.71 -8.28
N THR A 47 8.63 13.84 -7.31
CA THR A 47 9.59 12.83 -6.88
C THR A 47 10.03 11.96 -8.06
N SER A 48 11.32 11.68 -8.16
CA SER A 48 11.86 10.86 -9.24
C SER A 48 11.41 9.40 -9.12
N ASP A 49 11.46 8.68 -10.23
CA ASP A 49 11.12 7.26 -10.25
C ASP A 49 12.04 6.46 -9.32
N GLU A 50 13.31 6.86 -9.23
CA GLU A 50 14.27 6.20 -8.35
C GLU A 50 13.91 6.38 -6.88
N GLU A 51 13.55 7.59 -6.49
CA GLU A 51 13.12 7.88 -5.12
C GLU A 51 11.81 7.17 -4.79
N LEU A 52 10.88 7.16 -5.74
CA LEU A 52 9.60 6.46 -5.57
C LEU A 52 9.84 4.96 -5.39
N GLY A 53 10.68 4.36 -6.23
CA GLY A 53 11.01 2.94 -6.13
C GLY A 53 11.68 2.58 -4.81
N ALA A 54 12.60 3.41 -4.33
CA ALA A 54 13.26 3.19 -3.05
C ALA A 54 12.27 3.26 -1.89
N ALA A 55 11.33 4.20 -1.94
CA ALA A 55 10.30 4.33 -0.91
C ALA A 55 9.34 3.14 -0.91
N ILE A 56 8.96 2.65 -2.08
CA ILE A 56 8.12 1.45 -2.20
C ILE A 56 8.83 0.23 -1.62
N LYS A 57 10.10 0.06 -1.94
CA LYS A 57 10.90 -1.03 -1.40
C LYS A 57 10.97 -0.96 0.12
N ASN A 58 11.15 0.23 0.68
CA ASN A 58 11.14 0.43 2.12
C ASN A 58 9.78 0.08 2.73
N GLY A 59 8.69 0.46 2.07
CA GLY A 59 7.34 0.08 2.51
C GLY A 59 7.13 -1.43 2.52
N ILE A 60 7.64 -2.12 1.52
CA ILE A 60 7.58 -3.59 1.45
C ILE A 60 8.33 -4.21 2.64
N GLU A 61 9.50 -3.71 2.96
CA GLU A 61 10.29 -4.19 4.09
C GLU A 61 9.58 -3.95 5.42
N ILE A 62 8.99 -2.78 5.60
CA ILE A 62 8.21 -2.47 6.80
C ILE A 62 7.06 -3.46 6.95
N ALA A 63 6.31 -3.70 5.89
CA ALA A 63 5.18 -4.61 5.91
C ALA A 63 5.62 -6.05 6.20
N ALA A 64 6.71 -6.50 5.59
CA ALA A 64 7.22 -7.86 5.75
C ALA A 64 7.74 -8.13 7.15
N ASN A 65 8.26 -7.11 7.83
CA ASN A 65 8.87 -7.25 9.15
C ASN A 65 7.97 -6.80 10.30
N ALA A 66 6.70 -6.49 10.01
CA ALA A 66 5.78 -5.99 11.02
C ALA A 66 5.50 -7.05 12.09
N SER A 67 5.60 -6.64 13.35
CA SER A 67 5.22 -7.45 14.50
C SER A 67 3.80 -7.13 14.93
N GLU A 68 3.23 -7.97 15.82
CA GLU A 68 1.92 -7.66 16.39
C GLU A 68 1.93 -6.35 17.19
N ALA A 69 3.05 -6.05 17.83
CA ALA A 69 3.20 -4.78 18.54
C ALA A 69 3.15 -3.58 17.56
N ASP A 70 3.74 -3.73 16.38
CA ASP A 70 3.66 -2.70 15.34
C ASP A 70 2.22 -2.50 14.89
N ILE A 71 1.47 -3.58 14.74
CA ILE A 71 0.06 -3.52 14.34
C ILE A 71 -0.77 -2.83 15.42
N GLU A 72 -0.58 -3.20 16.68
CA GLU A 72 -1.33 -2.62 17.80
C GLU A 72 -1.04 -1.15 18.02
N SER A 73 0.19 -0.74 17.78
CA SER A 73 0.60 0.67 17.97
C SER A 73 0.25 1.56 16.77
N SER A 74 -0.17 0.97 15.67
CA SER A 74 -0.51 1.73 14.46
C SER A 74 -1.88 2.36 14.55
N ASP A 75 -2.07 3.41 13.77
CA ASP A 75 -3.29 4.23 13.74
C ASP A 75 -4.37 3.62 12.83
N LEU A 76 -4.47 2.34 12.80
CA LEU A 76 -5.49 1.49 12.15
C LEU A 76 -6.24 2.16 10.99
N ASN A 77 -5.60 2.25 9.82
CA ASN A 77 -6.23 2.78 8.61
C ASN A 77 -6.54 4.29 8.65
N GLU A 78 -5.92 5.03 9.55
CA GLU A 78 -6.13 6.47 9.64
C GLU A 78 -5.02 7.29 8.98
N PHE A 79 -4.24 6.67 8.10
CA PHE A 79 -3.16 7.35 7.38
C PHE A 79 -3.67 8.56 6.56
N TRP A 80 -4.93 8.54 6.14
CA TRP A 80 -5.55 9.64 5.41
C TRP A 80 -5.63 10.93 6.23
N LYS A 81 -5.56 10.84 7.55
CA LYS A 81 -5.53 12.03 8.42
C LYS A 81 -4.31 12.91 8.19
N LYS A 82 -3.26 12.37 7.61
CA LYS A 82 -2.05 13.13 7.26
C LYS A 82 -2.28 14.04 6.05
N THR A 83 -3.42 13.90 5.39
CA THR A 83 -3.84 14.72 4.27
C THR A 83 -4.90 15.73 4.74
N LYS A 84 -5.33 16.60 3.83
CA LYS A 84 -6.39 17.56 4.13
C LYS A 84 -7.78 16.95 4.18
N TYR A 85 -7.93 15.67 3.80
CA TYR A 85 -9.23 15.03 3.70
C TYR A 85 -9.68 14.49 5.06
N LYS A 86 -10.98 14.63 5.36
CA LYS A 86 -11.53 14.33 6.68
C LYS A 86 -12.08 12.92 6.84
N GLY A 87 -11.94 12.07 5.86
CA GLY A 87 -12.41 10.70 5.95
C GLY A 87 -11.86 9.87 4.82
N PHE A 88 -11.94 8.56 4.96
CA PHE A 88 -11.40 7.66 3.94
C PHE A 88 -12.12 7.81 2.60
N CYS A 89 -13.44 8.01 2.61
CA CYS A 89 -14.20 8.19 1.36
C CYS A 89 -13.76 9.43 0.62
N SER A 90 -13.60 10.54 1.34
CA SER A 90 -13.11 11.79 0.74
C SER A 90 -11.70 11.61 0.21
N PHE A 91 -10.83 10.96 0.98
CA PHE A 91 -9.47 10.66 0.56
C PHE A 91 -9.46 9.80 -0.70
N SER A 92 -10.21 8.70 -0.72
CA SER A 92 -10.19 7.75 -1.84
C SER A 92 -10.70 8.36 -3.14
N ASN A 93 -11.61 9.33 -3.07
CA ASN A 93 -12.12 10.01 -4.26
C ASN A 93 -11.07 10.91 -4.93
N HIS A 94 -10.00 11.24 -4.23
CA HIS A 94 -8.97 12.16 -4.72
C HIS A 94 -7.61 11.51 -4.94
N PHE A 95 -7.44 10.25 -4.59
CA PHE A 95 -6.17 9.54 -4.76
C PHE A 95 -6.34 8.30 -5.61
N GLN A 96 -5.39 8.08 -6.51
CA GLN A 96 -5.26 6.81 -7.22
C GLN A 96 -4.55 5.82 -6.31
N SER A 97 -4.84 4.55 -6.49
CA SER A 97 -4.27 3.50 -5.65
C SER A 97 -3.62 2.43 -6.52
N VAL A 98 -2.40 2.08 -6.17
CA VAL A 98 -1.66 0.97 -6.80
C VAL A 98 -1.20 0.03 -5.70
N ASN A 99 -1.59 -1.22 -5.79
CA ASN A 99 -1.18 -2.25 -4.84
C ASN A 99 0.07 -2.95 -5.33
N VAL A 100 1.07 -3.02 -4.47
CA VAL A 100 2.31 -3.76 -4.72
C VAL A 100 2.35 -4.92 -3.73
N THR A 101 2.17 -6.13 -4.22
CA THR A 101 2.17 -7.33 -3.40
C THR A 101 3.42 -8.15 -3.70
N GLN A 102 4.13 -8.55 -2.66
CA GLN A 102 5.28 -9.43 -2.81
C GLN A 102 4.88 -10.87 -2.54
N TYR A 103 5.16 -11.73 -3.51
CA TYR A 103 4.96 -13.18 -3.40
C TYR A 103 6.31 -13.85 -3.68
N GLU A 104 6.87 -14.50 -2.69
CA GLU A 104 8.16 -15.18 -2.86
C GLU A 104 9.19 -14.27 -3.53
N ASN A 105 9.49 -14.52 -4.81
CA ASN A 105 10.48 -13.75 -5.56
C ASN A 105 9.85 -12.83 -6.60
N LYS A 106 8.57 -12.52 -6.47
CA LYS A 106 7.86 -11.69 -7.45
C LYS A 106 7.14 -10.53 -6.80
N LEU A 107 7.12 -9.41 -7.49
CA LEU A 107 6.27 -8.28 -7.14
C LEU A 107 5.11 -8.24 -8.13
N ARG A 108 3.92 -8.17 -7.61
CA ARG A 108 2.72 -8.00 -8.42
C ARG A 108 2.18 -6.60 -8.20
N ILE A 109 2.06 -5.86 -9.29
CA ILE A 109 1.62 -4.46 -9.25
C ILE A 109 0.26 -4.38 -9.92
N GLU A 110 -0.74 -3.92 -9.17
CA GLU A 110 -2.11 -3.85 -9.65
C GLU A 110 -2.71 -2.48 -9.36
N LYS A 111 -3.38 -1.93 -10.36
CA LYS A 111 -4.11 -0.68 -10.19
C LYS A 111 -5.47 -0.97 -9.55
N TRP A 112 -5.85 -0.13 -8.61
CA TRP A 112 -7.15 -0.18 -7.95
C TRP A 112 -7.87 1.14 -8.15
N ILE A 113 -9.18 1.11 -8.27
CA ILE A 113 -10.00 2.30 -8.49
C ILE A 113 -10.94 2.53 -7.32
N ALA A 114 -11.16 3.80 -7.00
CA ALA A 114 -12.09 4.17 -5.95
C ALA A 114 -13.53 3.97 -6.43
N THR A 115 -14.35 3.46 -5.53
CA THR A 115 -15.79 3.33 -5.76
C THR A 115 -16.54 4.16 -4.73
N PRO A 116 -17.73 4.66 -5.05
CA PRO A 116 -18.45 5.60 -4.16
C PRO A 116 -18.74 5.09 -2.76
N ARG A 117 -18.84 3.77 -2.56
CA ARG A 117 -19.25 3.20 -1.27
C ARG A 117 -18.40 2.05 -0.77
N LYS A 118 -17.46 1.55 -1.55
CA LYS A 118 -16.72 0.33 -1.22
C LYS A 118 -15.22 0.52 -1.09
N GLY A 119 -14.76 1.78 -1.09
CA GLY A 119 -13.34 2.06 -1.10
C GLY A 119 -12.73 1.66 -2.45
N TYR A 120 -11.55 1.08 -2.42
CA TYR A 120 -10.86 0.71 -3.65
C TYR A 120 -11.18 -0.73 -4.05
N VAL A 121 -11.38 -0.92 -5.36
CA VAL A 121 -11.54 -2.25 -5.94
C VAL A 121 -10.54 -2.40 -7.09
N LYS A 122 -10.18 -3.63 -7.39
CA LYS A 122 -9.24 -3.91 -8.47
C LYS A 122 -9.79 -3.42 -9.82
N ASP A 123 -8.93 -2.77 -10.60
CA ASP A 123 -9.29 -2.32 -11.95
C ASP A 123 -9.07 -3.46 -12.93
N ASP A 124 -10.14 -4.17 -13.28
CA ASP A 124 -10.07 -5.32 -14.19
C ASP A 124 -9.75 -4.93 -15.63
N SER A 125 -9.82 -3.65 -15.97
CA SER A 125 -9.44 -3.17 -17.30
C SER A 125 -7.92 -3.08 -17.46
N GLN A 126 -7.17 -3.14 -16.35
CA GLN A 126 -5.72 -3.05 -16.35
C GLN A 126 -5.12 -4.40 -16.01
N ARG A 127 -4.11 -4.80 -16.77
CA ARG A 127 -3.36 -6.01 -16.46
C ARG A 127 -2.44 -5.79 -15.28
N ALA A 128 -2.41 -6.77 -14.38
CA ALA A 128 -1.39 -6.77 -13.34
C ALA A 128 0.00 -6.93 -13.98
N ILE A 129 0.97 -6.23 -13.42
CA ILE A 129 2.36 -6.31 -13.84
C ILE A 129 3.11 -7.16 -12.82
N GLU A 130 3.80 -8.19 -13.29
CA GLU A 130 4.64 -9.00 -12.42
C GLU A 130 6.10 -8.80 -12.80
N ILE A 131 6.93 -8.54 -11.79
CA ILE A 131 8.38 -8.40 -11.99
C ILE A 131 9.11 -9.25 -10.96
N SER A 132 10.34 -9.63 -11.31
CA SER A 132 11.18 -10.38 -10.37
C SER A 132 11.59 -9.48 -9.22
N ALA A 133 11.41 -9.97 -7.98
CA ALA A 133 11.84 -9.26 -6.78
C ALA A 133 13.30 -9.52 -6.44
N MET A 134 14.00 -10.32 -7.22
CA MET A 134 15.41 -10.59 -7.00
C MET A 134 16.28 -9.45 -7.52
N LEU A 135 15.98 -8.27 -7.08
CA LEU A 135 16.81 -7.11 -7.36
C LEU A 135 17.68 -6.88 -6.14
N THR A 136 18.86 -7.26 -6.28
CA THR A 136 19.86 -6.92 -5.26
C THR A 136 20.11 -5.42 -5.26
#